data_e5417148a590d72219a38ce03dd9bf53
#
_entry.id   e5417148a590d72219a38ce03dd9bf53
#
_cell.length_a   1.000
_cell.length_b   1.000
_cell.length_c   1.000
_cell.angle_alpha   90.00
_cell.angle_beta   90.00
_cell.angle_gamma   90.00
#
_symmetry.space_group_name_H-M   'P 1'
#
loop_
_entity.id
_entity.type
_entity.pdbx_description
1 polymer ?
#
loop_
_entity_poly.entity_id
_entity_poly.type
_entity_poly.pdbx_seq_one_letter_code
_entity_poly.pdbx_strand_id
1 'polypeptide(L)'
;MRPYFTRERFGQPQSFAGLLLLAFLAQALWLVHAELRTAREPDSAEAMRIGEGWKQWNGRGVAAAPVLDATGIPQDPFRTDESGFDAEHSPLLYVVSAAPLLLWPKDLGGESATYWRWLPRVPFLACGVFLGASLWYVARRLCGNTGGFIALSFYCFSPSLIQASAVWHTEPEIVAAWGAFGTIFTAIAVAHTLYAPREVVLWNWRRIVLLGVSLAIAVGSQFSMIVLVPMALGFLLYVAPVRRQAGLVIWIAACVVGLALLFGVYFFHPHEFAESMRRAGFWGATWRAFTVLGVYKQVAVQIGRACPALAVALPVTLVTYATWPRTRYFGNSAPLLVAVLFFLLGMAHPHVAGGGFLLAAIPFLFIFVSGVLADLLETQYRPLVMACTGVVLVFSTASTLLALAQVPQG
;
A
#
# COMPACT_ATOMS: atom_id res chain seq x y z
N MET A 1 -34.98 -12.09 -12.03
CA MET A 1 -33.74 -11.58 -11.40
C MET A 1 -33.20 -12.66 -10.46
N ARG A 2 -32.01 -13.22 -10.72
CA ARG A 2 -31.37 -14.15 -9.76
C ARG A 2 -30.92 -13.32 -8.55
N PRO A 3 -31.23 -13.72 -7.31
CA PRO A 3 -30.84 -12.97 -6.12
C PRO A 3 -29.30 -12.85 -6.07
N TYR A 4 -28.80 -11.63 -5.88
CA TYR A 4 -27.37 -11.33 -5.86
C TYR A 4 -26.66 -12.00 -4.67
N PHE A 5 -27.38 -12.28 -3.60
CA PHE A 5 -26.90 -12.89 -2.37
C PHE A 5 -27.42 -14.32 -2.24
N THR A 6 -26.77 -15.28 -2.89
CA THR A 6 -27.06 -16.70 -2.68
C THR A 6 -25.91 -17.35 -1.91
N ARG A 7 -26.24 -18.35 -1.07
CA ARG A 7 -25.27 -19.13 -0.27
C ARG A 7 -24.16 -19.77 -1.11
N GLU A 8 -24.42 -20.03 -2.39
CA GLU A 8 -23.46 -20.54 -3.36
C GLU A 8 -22.44 -19.49 -3.85
N ARG A 9 -22.76 -18.19 -3.82
CA ARG A 9 -21.85 -17.09 -4.19
C ARG A 9 -20.94 -16.64 -3.07
N PHE A 10 -21.42 -16.72 -1.83
CA PHE A 10 -20.60 -16.55 -0.63
C PHE A 10 -20.05 -17.89 -0.17
N GLY A 11 -19.31 -18.59 -1.06
CA GLY A 11 -18.67 -19.84 -0.71
C GLY A 11 -17.78 -19.68 0.53
N GLN A 12 -17.59 -20.75 1.29
CA GLN A 12 -16.78 -20.79 2.52
C GLN A 12 -15.41 -20.05 2.43
N PRO A 13 -14.68 -20.07 1.29
CA PRO A 13 -13.40 -19.34 1.18
C PRO A 13 -13.50 -17.83 1.41
N GLN A 14 -14.55 -17.18 0.88
CA GLN A 14 -14.75 -15.75 1.07
C GLN A 14 -15.08 -15.40 2.53
N SER A 15 -15.84 -16.24 3.20
CA SER A 15 -16.20 -16.06 4.61
C SER A 15 -14.96 -16.10 5.51
N PHE A 16 -14.08 -17.08 5.30
CA PHE A 16 -12.82 -17.17 6.05
C PHE A 16 -11.89 -15.98 5.77
N ALA A 17 -11.79 -15.55 4.50
CA ALA A 17 -11.03 -14.34 4.16
C ALA A 17 -11.62 -13.10 4.84
N GLY A 18 -12.94 -12.98 4.88
CA GLY A 18 -13.64 -11.92 5.61
C GLY A 18 -13.34 -11.93 7.10
N LEU A 19 -13.30 -13.10 7.74
CA LEU A 19 -12.94 -13.24 9.17
C LEU A 19 -11.49 -12.80 9.44
N LEU A 20 -10.55 -13.16 8.56
CA LEU A 20 -9.15 -12.71 8.70
C LEU A 20 -9.05 -11.19 8.55
N LEU A 21 -9.76 -10.59 7.59
CA LEU A 21 -9.78 -9.13 7.43
C LEU A 21 -10.45 -8.43 8.62
N LEU A 22 -11.48 -9.02 9.21
CA LEU A 22 -12.07 -8.52 10.45
C LEU A 22 -11.08 -8.59 11.62
N ALA A 23 -10.29 -9.67 11.71
CA ALA A 23 -9.23 -9.78 12.71
C ALA A 23 -8.15 -8.71 12.50
N PHE A 24 -7.75 -8.42 11.25
CA PHE A 24 -6.86 -7.32 10.92
C PHE A 24 -7.44 -5.97 11.37
N LEU A 25 -8.69 -5.70 11.00
CA LEU A 25 -9.36 -4.46 11.37
C LEU A 25 -9.48 -4.30 12.90
N ALA A 26 -9.79 -5.38 13.62
CA ALA A 26 -9.87 -5.35 15.07
C ALA A 26 -8.51 -5.01 15.72
N GLN A 27 -7.40 -5.57 15.20
CA GLN A 27 -6.04 -5.25 15.66
C GLN A 27 -5.70 -3.78 15.38
N ALA A 28 -6.00 -3.28 14.17
CA ALA A 28 -5.74 -1.90 13.80
C ALA A 28 -6.58 -0.92 14.64
N LEU A 29 -7.86 -1.20 14.88
CA LEU A 29 -8.72 -0.41 15.76
C LEU A 29 -8.25 -0.42 17.21
N TRP A 30 -7.76 -1.57 17.69
CA TRP A 30 -7.15 -1.67 19.02
C TRP A 30 -5.94 -0.74 19.14
N LEU A 31 -5.07 -0.74 18.14
CA LEU A 31 -3.89 0.13 18.13
C LEU A 31 -4.27 1.62 18.08
N VAL A 32 -5.24 2.00 17.23
CA VAL A 32 -5.79 3.37 17.19
C VAL A 32 -6.33 3.78 18.56
N HIS A 33 -7.10 2.88 19.19
CA HIS A 33 -7.68 3.16 20.50
C HIS A 33 -6.60 3.34 21.58
N ALA A 34 -5.60 2.48 21.61
CA ALA A 34 -4.48 2.56 22.54
C ALA A 34 -3.69 3.85 22.36
N GLU A 35 -3.39 4.24 21.11
CA GLU A 35 -2.66 5.46 20.81
C GLU A 35 -3.46 6.73 21.22
N LEU A 36 -4.76 6.77 20.92
CA LEU A 36 -5.60 7.91 21.30
C LEU A 36 -5.76 8.08 22.81
N ARG A 37 -5.59 6.99 23.59
CA ARG A 37 -5.60 7.07 25.06
C ARG A 37 -4.29 7.58 25.64
N THR A 38 -3.16 7.21 25.03
CA THR A 38 -1.83 7.60 25.53
C THR A 38 -1.46 9.02 25.15
N ALA A 39 -1.84 9.47 23.96
CA ALA A 39 -1.59 10.82 23.48
C ALA A 39 -2.75 11.76 23.86
N ARG A 40 -2.59 12.53 24.93
CA ARG A 40 -3.61 13.51 25.36
C ARG A 40 -3.86 14.62 24.33
N GLU A 41 -2.84 15.01 23.58
CA GLU A 41 -2.92 16.01 22.52
C GLU A 41 -2.53 15.41 21.19
N PRO A 42 -3.13 15.87 20.06
CA PRO A 42 -2.68 15.47 18.73
C PRO A 42 -1.22 15.88 18.56
N ASP A 43 -0.44 15.02 17.93
CA ASP A 43 0.88 15.41 17.44
C ASP A 43 0.73 16.65 16.54
N SER A 44 1.67 17.59 16.64
CA SER A 44 1.65 18.83 15.84
C SER A 44 1.55 18.53 14.34
N ALA A 45 2.23 17.50 13.86
CA ALA A 45 2.16 17.06 12.48
C ALA A 45 0.78 16.51 12.09
N GLU A 46 0.12 15.74 12.98
CA GLU A 46 -1.25 15.24 12.76
C GLU A 46 -2.23 16.41 12.68
N ALA A 47 -2.20 17.31 13.67
CA ALA A 47 -3.09 18.46 13.73
C ALA A 47 -2.92 19.37 12.50
N MET A 48 -1.69 19.58 12.05
CA MET A 48 -1.40 20.38 10.89
C MET A 48 -1.95 19.74 9.60
N ARG A 49 -1.72 18.46 9.37
CA ARG A 49 -2.22 17.74 8.19
C ARG A 49 -3.74 17.76 8.12
N ILE A 50 -4.40 17.54 9.25
CA ILE A 50 -5.86 17.62 9.34
C ILE A 50 -6.32 19.05 9.04
N GLY A 51 -5.66 20.04 9.63
CA GLY A 51 -5.97 21.47 9.42
C GLY A 51 -5.81 21.90 7.97
N GLU A 52 -4.74 21.45 7.29
CA GLU A 52 -4.52 21.72 5.87
C GLU A 52 -5.60 21.06 4.98
N GLY A 53 -5.91 19.80 5.22
CA GLY A 53 -6.99 19.13 4.49
C GLY A 53 -8.35 19.80 4.70
N TRP A 54 -8.62 20.27 5.90
CA TRP A 54 -9.83 21.02 6.22
C TRP A 54 -9.89 22.38 5.51
N LYS A 55 -8.77 23.11 5.44
CA LYS A 55 -8.66 24.34 4.65
C LYS A 55 -8.94 24.11 3.17
N GLN A 56 -8.39 23.04 2.61
CA GLN A 56 -8.61 22.66 1.21
C GLN A 56 -10.08 22.40 0.92
N TRP A 57 -10.78 21.65 1.74
CA TRP A 57 -12.23 21.41 1.59
C TRP A 57 -13.07 22.68 1.70
N ASN A 58 -12.62 23.65 2.49
CA ASN A 58 -13.30 24.94 2.64
C ASN A 58 -12.85 26.00 1.61
N GLY A 59 -12.06 25.61 0.59
CA GLY A 59 -11.59 26.53 -0.45
C GLY A 59 -10.61 27.62 0.03
N ARG A 60 -9.97 27.41 1.20
CA ARG A 60 -9.06 28.38 1.81
C ARG A 60 -7.57 28.10 1.58
N GLY A 61 -7.26 27.09 0.80
CA GLY A 61 -5.88 26.76 0.47
C GLY A 61 -5.84 25.53 -0.41
N VAL A 62 -4.94 25.50 -1.38
CA VAL A 62 -4.78 24.40 -2.33
C VAL A 62 -3.37 23.83 -2.29
N ALA A 63 -2.40 24.63 -1.91
CA ALA A 63 -1.07 24.16 -1.57
C ALA A 63 -0.88 24.30 -0.08
N ALA A 64 -0.46 23.25 0.54
CA ALA A 64 -0.15 23.27 1.94
C ALA A 64 1.05 24.22 2.18
N ALA A 65 0.78 25.49 2.47
CA ALA A 65 1.79 26.36 3.02
C ALA A 65 2.12 25.89 4.43
N PRO A 66 3.39 25.85 4.87
CA PRO A 66 3.71 25.47 6.23
C PRO A 66 3.08 26.44 7.19
N VAL A 67 2.52 25.92 8.26
CA VAL A 67 2.29 26.73 9.44
C VAL A 67 3.69 26.90 10.07
N LEU A 68 4.24 28.08 9.97
CA LEU A 68 5.45 28.44 10.68
C LEU A 68 5.07 28.67 12.16
N ASP A 69 5.90 28.19 13.06
CA ASP A 69 5.78 28.56 14.46
C ASP A 69 6.15 30.05 14.66
N ALA A 70 6.02 30.57 15.87
CA ALA A 70 6.38 31.94 16.20
C ALA A 70 7.88 32.28 15.94
N THR A 71 8.72 31.27 15.71
CA THR A 71 10.15 31.37 15.40
C THR A 71 10.45 31.23 13.92
N GLY A 72 9.44 30.98 13.07
CA GLY A 72 9.61 30.79 11.63
C GLY A 72 10.09 29.39 11.24
N ILE A 73 10.06 28.41 12.16
CA ILE A 73 10.43 27.03 11.90
C ILE A 73 9.20 26.27 11.39
N PRO A 74 9.31 25.49 10.27
CA PRO A 74 8.24 24.63 9.83
C PRO A 74 7.86 23.62 10.91
N GLN A 75 6.59 23.57 11.27
CA GLN A 75 6.09 22.64 12.30
C GLN A 75 6.01 21.19 11.83
N ASP A 76 6.12 20.95 10.54
CA ASP A 76 6.11 19.60 9.98
C ASP A 76 7.54 19.09 9.76
N PRO A 77 8.02 18.12 10.56
CA PRO A 77 9.36 17.56 10.42
C PRO A 77 9.57 16.81 9.09
N PHE A 78 8.51 16.48 8.36
CA PHE A 78 8.55 15.85 7.04
C PHE A 78 8.63 16.86 5.90
N ARG A 79 8.49 18.16 6.18
CA ARG A 79 8.69 19.22 5.19
C ARG A 79 10.15 19.64 5.20
N THR A 80 10.85 19.28 4.16
CA THR A 80 12.27 19.59 3.97
C THR A 80 12.54 20.86 3.16
N ASP A 81 11.49 21.52 2.68
CA ASP A 81 11.60 22.70 1.81
C ASP A 81 11.29 24.00 2.56
N GLU A 82 12.21 24.95 2.51
CA GLU A 82 12.04 26.32 3.05
C GLU A 82 10.85 27.08 2.47
N SER A 83 10.36 26.67 1.29
CA SER A 83 9.19 27.25 0.63
C SER A 83 7.84 26.74 1.17
N GLY A 84 7.88 25.70 2.00
CA GLY A 84 6.70 25.14 2.66
C GLY A 84 5.80 24.23 1.84
N PHE A 85 6.23 23.83 0.65
CA PHE A 85 5.55 22.78 -0.09
C PHE A 85 5.98 21.42 0.40
N ASP A 86 5.03 20.48 0.51
CA ASP A 86 5.36 19.08 0.72
C ASP A 86 5.98 18.51 -0.56
N ALA A 87 7.28 18.20 -0.51
CA ALA A 87 8.01 17.67 -1.65
C ALA A 87 7.74 16.18 -1.90
N GLU A 88 7.16 15.48 -0.93
CA GLU A 88 6.98 14.03 -0.98
C GLU A 88 5.55 13.60 -1.26
N HIS A 89 4.56 14.39 -0.83
CA HIS A 89 3.16 14.05 -0.91
C HIS A 89 2.34 15.09 -1.68
N SER A 90 1.33 14.63 -2.41
CA SER A 90 0.33 15.53 -2.97
C SER A 90 -0.75 15.87 -1.94
N PRO A 91 -1.59 16.88 -2.19
CA PRO A 91 -2.75 17.19 -1.36
C PRO A 91 -3.73 16.05 -1.16
N LEU A 92 -3.66 14.98 -1.96
CA LEU A 92 -4.51 13.79 -1.84
C LEU A 92 -4.54 13.26 -0.40
N LEU A 93 -3.39 13.17 0.22
CA LEU A 93 -3.26 12.68 1.59
C LEU A 93 -4.07 13.53 2.57
N TYR A 94 -3.94 14.85 2.47
CA TYR A 94 -4.61 15.81 3.36
C TYR A 94 -6.11 15.84 3.10
N VAL A 95 -6.52 15.87 1.84
CA VAL A 95 -7.92 15.87 1.42
C VAL A 95 -8.63 14.59 1.86
N VAL A 96 -8.01 13.44 1.68
CA VAL A 96 -8.58 12.15 2.08
C VAL A 96 -8.68 12.01 3.59
N SER A 97 -7.68 12.45 4.35
CA SER A 97 -7.72 12.38 5.82
C SER A 97 -8.80 13.30 6.40
N ALA A 98 -9.00 14.48 5.82
CA ALA A 98 -10.00 15.44 6.28
C ALA A 98 -11.42 15.14 5.78
N ALA A 99 -11.59 14.33 4.71
CA ALA A 99 -12.90 14.04 4.15
C ALA A 99 -13.94 13.52 5.15
N PRO A 100 -13.62 12.61 6.09
CA PRO A 100 -14.60 12.15 7.09
C PRO A 100 -15.08 13.26 8.03
N LEU A 101 -14.29 14.33 8.22
CA LEU A 101 -14.65 15.45 9.05
C LEU A 101 -15.79 16.30 8.46
N LEU A 102 -16.01 16.22 7.14
CA LEU A 102 -17.16 16.85 6.49
C LEU A 102 -18.51 16.34 7.02
N LEU A 103 -18.51 15.14 7.62
CA LEU A 103 -19.68 14.57 8.28
C LEU A 103 -19.84 15.09 9.72
N TRP A 104 -18.88 15.84 10.23
CA TRP A 104 -18.88 16.36 11.59
C TRP A 104 -19.48 17.77 11.61
N PRO A 105 -20.59 17.99 12.31
CA PRO A 105 -21.36 19.24 12.19
C PRO A 105 -20.84 20.40 13.02
N LYS A 106 -19.69 20.28 13.72
CA LYS A 106 -19.21 21.26 14.70
C LYS A 106 -17.77 21.69 14.45
N ASP A 107 -17.36 22.78 15.09
CA ASP A 107 -15.99 23.26 15.09
C ASP A 107 -15.01 22.17 15.57
N LEU A 108 -13.86 22.09 14.90
CA LEU A 108 -12.84 21.07 15.16
C LEU A 108 -11.99 21.34 16.39
N GLY A 109 -12.39 22.29 17.24
CA GLY A 109 -11.65 22.70 18.44
C GLY A 109 -12.34 22.34 19.74
N GLY A 110 -11.64 22.56 20.85
CA GLY A 110 -12.17 22.43 22.21
C GLY A 110 -12.35 20.99 22.70
N GLU A 111 -13.30 20.77 23.62
CA GLU A 111 -13.54 19.46 24.24
C GLU A 111 -13.96 18.36 23.26
N SER A 112 -14.48 18.72 22.09
CA SER A 112 -14.87 17.78 21.05
C SER A 112 -13.67 17.17 20.29
N ALA A 113 -12.48 17.73 20.42
CA ALA A 113 -11.27 17.25 19.73
C ALA A 113 -11.01 15.75 19.98
N THR A 114 -11.25 15.27 21.20
CA THR A 114 -11.08 13.85 21.54
C THR A 114 -11.99 12.91 20.73
N TYR A 115 -13.19 13.38 20.36
CA TYR A 115 -14.16 12.55 19.65
C TYR A 115 -13.92 12.46 18.14
N TRP A 116 -13.33 13.47 17.51
CA TRP A 116 -13.13 13.47 16.07
C TRP A 116 -11.74 12.96 15.63
N ARG A 117 -10.77 12.86 16.52
CA ARG A 117 -9.38 12.44 16.19
C ARG A 117 -9.27 11.06 15.51
N TRP A 118 -10.22 10.18 15.73
CA TRP A 118 -10.21 8.87 15.06
C TRP A 118 -10.71 8.93 13.61
N LEU A 119 -11.53 9.93 13.26
CA LEU A 119 -12.15 10.05 11.93
C LEU A 119 -11.12 10.15 10.79
N PRO A 120 -10.06 10.96 10.89
CA PRO A 120 -9.03 11.05 9.85
C PRO A 120 -8.29 9.73 9.59
N ARG A 121 -8.37 8.76 10.50
CA ARG A 121 -7.73 7.45 10.38
C ARG A 121 -8.57 6.45 9.60
N VAL A 122 -9.88 6.69 9.49
CA VAL A 122 -10.82 5.78 8.81
C VAL A 122 -10.42 5.47 7.36
N PRO A 123 -10.04 6.44 6.52
CA PRO A 123 -9.62 6.15 5.15
C PRO A 123 -8.39 5.23 5.08
N PHE A 124 -7.45 5.37 6.00
CA PHE A 124 -6.21 4.56 6.04
C PHE A 124 -6.50 3.13 6.52
N LEU A 125 -7.36 2.98 7.53
CA LEU A 125 -7.90 1.67 7.94
C LEU A 125 -8.61 0.98 6.78
N ALA A 126 -9.43 1.72 6.02
CA ALA A 126 -10.10 1.20 4.83
C ALA A 126 -9.09 0.79 3.74
N CYS A 127 -8.06 1.60 3.48
CA CYS A 127 -6.99 1.25 2.53
C CYS A 127 -6.25 -0.02 2.97
N GLY A 128 -5.97 -0.21 4.26
CA GLY A 128 -5.40 -1.44 4.79
C GLY A 128 -6.29 -2.65 4.53
N VAL A 129 -7.59 -2.55 4.81
CA VAL A 129 -8.54 -3.63 4.51
C VAL A 129 -8.63 -3.92 3.01
N PHE A 130 -8.68 -2.88 2.16
CA PHE A 130 -8.73 -3.03 0.71
C PHE A 130 -7.44 -3.63 0.13
N LEU A 131 -6.26 -3.28 0.67
CA LEU A 131 -5.01 -3.91 0.29
C LEU A 131 -5.03 -5.40 0.63
N GLY A 132 -5.46 -5.77 1.85
CA GLY A 132 -5.59 -7.17 2.27
C GLY A 132 -6.57 -7.96 1.40
N ALA A 133 -7.74 -7.37 1.08
CA ALA A 133 -8.73 -7.99 0.19
C ALA A 133 -8.18 -8.16 -1.24
N SER A 134 -7.46 -7.14 -1.74
CA SER A 134 -6.81 -7.19 -3.06
C SER A 134 -5.72 -8.26 -3.11
N LEU A 135 -4.91 -8.35 -2.04
CA LEU A 135 -3.88 -9.37 -1.88
C LEU A 135 -4.47 -10.77 -1.92
N TRP A 136 -5.53 -11.02 -1.13
CA TRP A 136 -6.20 -12.32 -1.11
C TRP A 136 -6.76 -12.67 -2.48
N TYR A 137 -7.43 -11.72 -3.14
CA TYR A 137 -7.98 -11.94 -4.48
C TYR A 137 -6.91 -12.34 -5.49
N VAL A 138 -5.79 -11.60 -5.53
CA VAL A 138 -4.69 -11.84 -6.46
C VAL A 138 -3.99 -13.16 -6.13
N ALA A 139 -3.59 -13.39 -4.87
CA ALA A 139 -2.92 -14.60 -4.44
C ALA A 139 -3.78 -15.86 -4.72
N ARG A 140 -5.10 -15.77 -4.47
CA ARG A 140 -6.04 -16.85 -4.81
C ARG A 140 -6.09 -17.12 -6.31
N ARG A 141 -6.02 -16.10 -7.15
CA ARG A 141 -6.05 -16.26 -8.62
C ARG A 141 -4.77 -16.86 -9.16
N LEU A 142 -3.63 -16.57 -8.55
CA LEU A 142 -2.32 -17.06 -8.98
C LEU A 142 -1.98 -18.43 -8.39
N CYS A 143 -2.28 -18.65 -7.12
CA CYS A 143 -1.78 -19.79 -6.34
C CYS A 143 -2.91 -20.61 -5.68
N GLY A 144 -4.15 -20.45 -6.12
CA GLY A 144 -5.30 -21.17 -5.57
C GLY A 144 -5.73 -20.69 -4.18
N ASN A 145 -6.75 -21.34 -3.61
CA ASN A 145 -7.30 -20.98 -2.30
C ASN A 145 -6.25 -21.05 -1.19
N THR A 146 -5.40 -22.06 -1.21
CA THR A 146 -4.36 -22.28 -0.19
C THR A 146 -3.36 -21.13 -0.19
N GLY A 147 -2.83 -20.76 -1.38
CA GLY A 147 -1.94 -19.60 -1.50
C GLY A 147 -2.61 -18.30 -1.07
N GLY A 148 -3.88 -18.10 -1.43
CA GLY A 148 -4.65 -16.95 -0.98
C GLY A 148 -4.76 -16.83 0.53
N PHE A 149 -5.04 -17.93 1.24
CA PHE A 149 -5.12 -17.91 2.71
C PHE A 149 -3.78 -17.73 3.38
N ILE A 150 -2.71 -18.34 2.86
CA ILE A 150 -1.35 -18.14 3.39
C ILE A 150 -0.95 -16.67 3.25
N ALA A 151 -1.11 -16.07 2.07
CA ALA A 151 -0.80 -14.67 1.84
C ALA A 151 -1.60 -13.73 2.76
N LEU A 152 -2.91 -13.96 2.87
CA LEU A 152 -3.77 -13.15 3.71
C LEU A 152 -3.44 -13.30 5.20
N SER A 153 -3.07 -14.50 5.65
CA SER A 153 -2.64 -14.72 7.05
C SER A 153 -1.36 -13.96 7.36
N PHE A 154 -0.36 -13.99 6.48
CA PHE A 154 0.84 -13.15 6.64
C PHE A 154 0.51 -11.68 6.70
N TYR A 155 -0.42 -11.22 5.86
CA TYR A 155 -0.89 -9.84 5.83
C TYR A 155 -1.57 -9.44 7.14
N CYS A 156 -2.56 -10.21 7.57
CA CYS A 156 -3.41 -9.86 8.72
C CYS A 156 -2.64 -9.84 10.05
N PHE A 157 -1.51 -10.56 10.13
CA PHE A 157 -0.64 -10.61 11.30
C PHE A 157 0.75 -9.99 11.02
N SER A 158 0.79 -8.96 10.18
CA SER A 158 1.97 -8.15 9.89
C SER A 158 1.95 -6.87 10.73
N PRO A 159 2.82 -6.72 11.74
CA PRO A 159 2.86 -5.54 12.60
C PRO A 159 2.99 -4.23 11.83
N SER A 160 3.86 -4.18 10.82
CA SER A 160 4.04 -2.94 10.03
C SER A 160 2.80 -2.54 9.25
N LEU A 161 2.06 -3.50 8.66
CA LEU A 161 0.85 -3.18 7.91
C LEU A 161 -0.30 -2.76 8.83
N ILE A 162 -0.40 -3.36 10.01
CA ILE A 162 -1.35 -2.96 11.04
C ILE A 162 -1.01 -1.53 11.50
N GLN A 163 0.27 -1.27 11.80
CA GLN A 163 0.74 0.04 12.23
C GLN A 163 0.53 1.11 11.16
N ALA A 164 0.93 0.86 9.92
CA ALA A 164 0.75 1.78 8.80
C ALA A 164 -0.72 2.10 8.51
N SER A 165 -1.65 1.19 8.85
CA SER A 165 -3.09 1.43 8.72
C SER A 165 -3.67 2.22 9.88
N ALA A 166 -3.10 2.10 11.09
CA ALA A 166 -3.60 2.71 12.30
C ALA A 166 -2.96 4.07 12.60
N VAL A 167 -1.65 4.22 12.32
CA VAL A 167 -0.81 5.37 12.66
C VAL A 167 -0.33 6.08 11.38
N TRP A 168 -1.28 6.50 10.56
CA TRP A 168 -1.04 7.07 9.24
C TRP A 168 -0.30 8.42 9.24
N HIS A 169 -0.36 9.16 10.33
CA HIS A 169 0.20 10.51 10.40
C HIS A 169 1.73 10.53 10.41
N THR A 170 2.36 9.44 10.78
CA THR A 170 3.82 9.33 10.72
C THR A 170 4.29 9.03 9.32
N GLU A 171 3.65 8.06 8.65
CA GLU A 171 4.03 7.62 7.30
C GLU A 171 2.79 7.05 6.59
N PRO A 172 2.17 7.78 5.64
CA PRO A 172 0.92 7.36 4.98
C PRO A 172 1.14 6.27 3.92
N GLU A 173 2.11 5.40 4.12
CA GLU A 173 2.60 4.43 3.15
C GLU A 173 1.58 3.37 2.76
N ILE A 174 0.56 3.11 3.60
CA ILE A 174 -0.44 2.08 3.29
C ILE A 174 -1.27 2.42 2.05
N VAL A 175 -1.55 3.71 1.83
CA VAL A 175 -2.28 4.19 0.64
C VAL A 175 -1.43 4.02 -0.60
N ALA A 176 -0.14 4.41 -0.52
CA ALA A 176 0.83 4.24 -1.59
C ALA A 176 1.04 2.75 -1.92
N ALA A 177 1.16 1.88 -0.90
CA ALA A 177 1.29 0.44 -1.08
C ALA A 177 0.07 -0.18 -1.77
N TRP A 178 -1.16 0.24 -1.40
CA TRP A 178 -2.38 -0.22 -2.07
C TRP A 178 -2.44 0.26 -3.53
N GLY A 179 -2.11 1.52 -3.80
CA GLY A 179 -2.01 2.07 -5.15
C GLY A 179 -0.96 1.32 -6.00
N ALA A 180 0.22 1.05 -5.44
CA ALA A 180 1.30 0.31 -6.10
C ALA A 180 0.88 -1.12 -6.44
N PHE A 181 0.29 -1.82 -5.48
CA PHE A 181 -0.24 -3.17 -5.65
C PHE A 181 -1.31 -3.20 -6.75
N GLY A 182 -2.27 -2.27 -6.70
CA GLY A 182 -3.32 -2.11 -7.71
C GLY A 182 -2.76 -1.83 -9.09
N THR A 183 -1.77 -0.95 -9.20
CA THR A 183 -1.13 -0.58 -10.47
C THR A 183 -0.51 -1.79 -11.15
N ILE A 184 0.35 -2.54 -10.45
CA ILE A 184 1.07 -3.68 -11.04
C ILE A 184 0.11 -4.80 -11.48
N PHE A 185 -0.78 -5.23 -10.59
CA PHE A 185 -1.68 -6.34 -10.92
C PHE A 185 -2.78 -5.95 -11.90
N THR A 186 -3.23 -4.69 -11.91
CA THR A 186 -4.16 -4.21 -12.92
C THR A 186 -3.49 -4.11 -14.29
N ALA A 187 -2.22 -3.65 -14.38
CA ALA A 187 -1.45 -3.64 -15.62
C ALA A 187 -1.31 -5.05 -16.19
N ILE A 188 -0.94 -6.04 -15.36
CA ILE A 188 -0.85 -7.45 -15.77
C ILE A 188 -2.23 -7.97 -16.24
N ALA A 189 -3.30 -7.69 -15.49
CA ALA A 189 -4.65 -8.13 -15.84
C ALA A 189 -5.16 -7.49 -17.14
N VAL A 190 -4.84 -6.24 -17.38
CA VAL A 190 -5.16 -5.54 -18.65
C VAL A 190 -4.39 -6.18 -19.81
N ALA A 191 -3.09 -6.45 -19.64
CA ALA A 191 -2.25 -7.06 -20.66
C ALA A 191 -2.82 -8.41 -21.12
N HIS A 192 -3.26 -9.25 -20.18
CA HIS A 192 -3.90 -10.52 -20.52
C HIS A 192 -5.20 -10.35 -21.32
N THR A 193 -5.96 -9.27 -21.11
CA THR A 193 -7.18 -9.04 -21.89
C THR A 193 -6.93 -8.59 -23.33
N LEU A 194 -5.74 -8.13 -23.66
CA LEU A 194 -5.39 -7.75 -25.04
C LEU A 194 -5.40 -8.94 -26.02
N TYR A 195 -5.33 -10.15 -25.52
CA TYR A 195 -5.44 -11.38 -26.32
C TYR A 195 -6.90 -11.88 -26.46
N ALA A 196 -7.84 -11.26 -25.72
CA ALA A 196 -9.26 -11.59 -25.85
C ALA A 196 -9.85 -10.99 -27.15
N PRO A 197 -11.03 -11.47 -27.62
CA PRO A 197 -11.75 -10.87 -28.73
C PRO A 197 -11.97 -9.37 -28.53
N ARG A 198 -11.98 -8.61 -29.64
CA ARG A 198 -12.06 -7.14 -29.63
C ARG A 198 -13.22 -6.59 -28.80
N GLU A 199 -14.36 -7.28 -28.83
CA GLU A 199 -15.54 -6.92 -28.01
C GLU A 199 -15.24 -6.94 -26.53
N VAL A 200 -14.50 -7.94 -26.04
CA VAL A 200 -14.10 -8.05 -24.64
C VAL A 200 -13.14 -6.94 -24.24
N VAL A 201 -12.26 -6.51 -25.15
CA VAL A 201 -11.31 -5.41 -24.90
C VAL A 201 -12.04 -4.09 -24.72
N LEU A 202 -13.06 -3.80 -25.55
CA LEU A 202 -13.86 -2.57 -25.45
C LEU A 202 -14.65 -2.50 -24.13
N TRP A 203 -15.13 -3.63 -23.62
CA TRP A 203 -15.82 -3.71 -22.32
C TRP A 203 -14.89 -3.60 -21.11
N ASN A 204 -13.57 -3.62 -21.31
CA ASN A 204 -12.57 -3.56 -20.24
C ASN A 204 -12.17 -2.12 -19.84
N TRP A 205 -12.88 -1.09 -20.31
CA TRP A 205 -12.62 0.30 -19.92
C TRP A 205 -12.51 0.49 -18.40
N ARG A 206 -13.29 -0.29 -17.61
CA ARG A 206 -13.23 -0.28 -16.14
C ARG A 206 -11.84 -0.63 -15.60
N ARG A 207 -11.11 -1.54 -16.25
CA ARG A 207 -9.75 -1.89 -15.85
C ARG A 207 -8.74 -0.82 -16.21
N ILE A 208 -8.97 -0.10 -17.31
CA ILE A 208 -8.12 1.05 -17.70
C ILE A 208 -8.31 2.18 -16.67
N VAL A 209 -9.55 2.48 -16.31
CA VAL A 209 -9.86 3.44 -15.25
C VAL A 209 -9.26 2.99 -13.92
N LEU A 210 -9.40 1.71 -13.56
CA LEU A 210 -8.81 1.18 -12.32
C LEU A 210 -7.28 1.31 -12.30
N LEU A 211 -6.62 1.10 -13.44
CA LEU A 211 -5.16 1.32 -13.56
C LEU A 211 -4.81 2.79 -13.33
N GLY A 212 -5.56 3.72 -13.96
CA GLY A 212 -5.37 5.15 -13.76
C GLY A 212 -5.65 5.60 -12.32
N VAL A 213 -6.72 5.09 -11.70
CA VAL A 213 -7.02 5.33 -10.27
C VAL A 213 -5.91 4.81 -9.37
N SER A 214 -5.41 3.59 -9.62
CA SER A 214 -4.33 3.01 -8.83
C SER A 214 -3.04 3.82 -8.93
N LEU A 215 -2.71 4.31 -10.15
CA LEU A 215 -1.58 5.22 -10.37
C LEU A 215 -1.77 6.54 -9.62
N ALA A 216 -2.96 7.14 -9.71
CA ALA A 216 -3.27 8.39 -9.00
C ALA A 216 -3.15 8.23 -7.47
N ILE A 217 -3.66 7.12 -6.93
CA ILE A 217 -3.56 6.82 -5.50
C ILE A 217 -2.09 6.64 -5.09
N ALA A 218 -1.31 5.88 -5.86
CA ALA A 218 0.09 5.65 -5.52
C ALA A 218 0.92 6.93 -5.58
N VAL A 219 0.89 7.63 -6.72
CA VAL A 219 1.68 8.85 -6.95
C VAL A 219 1.17 10.01 -6.10
N GLY A 220 -0.15 10.12 -5.92
CA GLY A 220 -0.76 11.14 -5.09
C GLY A 220 -0.48 10.97 -3.60
N SER A 221 -0.35 9.73 -3.13
CA SER A 221 0.05 9.48 -1.75
C SER A 221 1.54 9.70 -1.54
N GLN A 222 2.36 9.40 -2.53
CA GLN A 222 3.80 9.57 -2.45
C GLN A 222 4.40 9.76 -3.84
N PHE A 223 5.03 10.92 -4.09
CA PHE A 223 5.57 11.25 -5.40
C PHE A 223 6.65 10.30 -5.90
N SER A 224 7.41 9.70 -4.99
CA SER A 224 8.41 8.67 -5.34
C SER A 224 7.82 7.50 -6.11
N MET A 225 6.52 7.20 -5.92
CA MET A 225 5.80 6.14 -6.63
C MET A 225 5.56 6.43 -8.12
N ILE A 226 6.03 7.56 -8.67
CA ILE A 226 6.03 7.84 -10.11
C ILE A 226 6.74 6.74 -10.91
N VAL A 227 7.66 6.01 -10.31
CA VAL A 227 8.34 4.86 -10.89
C VAL A 227 7.36 3.76 -11.36
N LEU A 228 6.15 3.70 -10.77
CA LEU A 228 5.11 2.77 -11.20
C LEU A 228 4.61 3.05 -12.62
N VAL A 229 4.73 4.28 -13.10
CA VAL A 229 4.30 4.66 -14.46
C VAL A 229 5.08 3.88 -15.53
N PRO A 230 6.43 3.91 -15.56
CA PRO A 230 7.21 3.07 -16.48
C PRO A 230 7.13 1.58 -16.12
N MET A 231 7.00 1.20 -14.85
CA MET A 231 6.85 -0.22 -14.47
C MET A 231 5.55 -0.82 -15.03
N ALA A 232 4.42 -0.10 -14.94
CA ALA A 232 3.15 -0.54 -15.53
C ALA A 232 3.26 -0.72 -17.05
N LEU A 233 3.94 0.21 -17.75
CA LEU A 233 4.23 0.06 -19.18
C LEU A 233 5.08 -1.18 -19.44
N GLY A 234 6.14 -1.38 -18.66
CA GLY A 234 7.01 -2.55 -18.77
C GLY A 234 6.22 -3.87 -18.67
N PHE A 235 5.33 -4.00 -17.69
CA PHE A 235 4.48 -5.19 -17.56
C PHE A 235 3.49 -5.33 -18.71
N LEU A 236 2.86 -4.25 -19.18
CA LEU A 236 1.97 -4.28 -20.33
C LEU A 236 2.68 -4.77 -21.60
N LEU A 237 3.88 -4.26 -21.87
CA LEU A 237 4.66 -4.63 -23.05
C LEU A 237 5.27 -6.04 -22.94
N TYR A 238 5.65 -6.45 -21.73
CA TYR A 238 6.22 -7.78 -21.49
C TYR A 238 5.16 -8.88 -21.63
N VAL A 239 3.98 -8.69 -21.02
CA VAL A 239 2.89 -9.69 -21.03
C VAL A 239 2.19 -9.72 -22.39
N ALA A 240 2.12 -8.59 -23.11
CA ALA A 240 1.47 -8.49 -24.42
C ALA A 240 2.42 -8.07 -25.56
N PRO A 241 3.48 -8.84 -25.86
CA PRO A 241 4.51 -8.45 -26.81
C PRO A 241 4.00 -8.29 -28.27
N VAL A 242 2.94 -9.00 -28.65
CA VAL A 242 2.33 -8.92 -29.99
C VAL A 242 1.39 -7.71 -30.11
N ARG A 243 0.87 -7.20 -29.01
CA ARG A 243 -0.12 -6.10 -28.96
C ARG A 243 0.46 -4.82 -28.37
N ARG A 244 1.75 -4.53 -28.60
CA ARG A 244 2.46 -3.38 -27.98
C ARG A 244 1.77 -2.03 -28.22
N GLN A 245 1.27 -1.78 -29.43
CA GLN A 245 0.58 -0.53 -29.75
C GLN A 245 -0.70 -0.38 -28.91
N ALA A 246 -1.51 -1.44 -28.80
CA ALA A 246 -2.70 -1.42 -27.96
C ALA A 246 -2.35 -1.24 -26.48
N GLY A 247 -1.28 -1.90 -26.00
CA GLY A 247 -0.75 -1.72 -24.65
C GLY A 247 -0.33 -0.28 -24.38
N LEU A 248 0.36 0.38 -25.32
CA LEU A 248 0.77 1.76 -25.21
C LEU A 248 -0.43 2.71 -25.15
N VAL A 249 -1.43 2.53 -26.02
CA VAL A 249 -2.66 3.36 -26.02
C VAL A 249 -3.39 3.23 -24.68
N ILE A 250 -3.53 2.03 -24.17
CA ILE A 250 -4.18 1.78 -22.87
C ILE A 250 -3.39 2.43 -21.74
N TRP A 251 -2.07 2.31 -21.76
CA TRP A 251 -1.22 2.95 -20.76
C TRP A 251 -1.34 4.47 -20.79
N ILE A 252 -1.32 5.11 -21.97
CA ILE A 252 -1.55 6.54 -22.13
C ILE A 252 -2.93 6.91 -21.55
N ALA A 253 -3.99 6.17 -21.91
CA ALA A 253 -5.32 6.42 -21.39
C ALA A 253 -5.38 6.33 -19.86
N ALA A 254 -4.73 5.33 -19.26
CA ALA A 254 -4.64 5.20 -17.81
C ALA A 254 -3.85 6.36 -17.17
N CYS A 255 -2.75 6.80 -17.80
CA CYS A 255 -1.99 7.96 -17.34
C CYS A 255 -2.82 9.26 -17.41
N VAL A 256 -3.62 9.45 -18.44
CA VAL A 256 -4.54 10.58 -18.55
C VAL A 256 -5.59 10.58 -17.43
N VAL A 257 -6.18 9.41 -17.16
CA VAL A 257 -7.11 9.24 -16.02
C VAL A 257 -6.41 9.55 -14.70
N GLY A 258 -5.21 9.01 -14.48
CA GLY A 258 -4.42 9.27 -13.28
C GLY A 258 -4.08 10.75 -13.10
N LEU A 259 -3.65 11.40 -14.17
CA LEU A 259 -3.33 12.83 -14.16
C LEU A 259 -4.57 13.70 -13.91
N ALA A 260 -5.71 13.36 -14.51
CA ALA A 260 -6.98 14.07 -14.28
C ALA A 260 -7.43 13.98 -12.82
N LEU A 261 -7.28 12.80 -12.20
CA LEU A 261 -7.58 12.59 -10.79
C LEU A 261 -6.63 13.38 -9.88
N LEU A 262 -5.32 13.34 -10.16
CA LEU A 262 -4.35 14.14 -9.43
C LEU A 262 -4.64 15.63 -9.56
N PHE A 263 -4.96 16.12 -10.75
CA PHE A 263 -5.35 17.50 -10.95
C PHE A 263 -6.65 17.86 -10.20
N GLY A 264 -7.61 16.94 -10.16
CA GLY A 264 -8.84 17.09 -9.37
C GLY A 264 -8.58 17.26 -7.86
N VAL A 265 -7.54 16.62 -7.31
CA VAL A 265 -7.14 16.77 -5.91
C VAL A 265 -6.66 18.20 -5.59
N TYR A 266 -6.15 18.91 -6.59
CA TYR A 266 -5.81 20.33 -6.50
C TYR A 266 -7.02 21.23 -6.77
N PHE A 267 -8.24 20.70 -6.74
CA PHE A 267 -9.47 21.44 -7.04
C PHE A 267 -9.40 22.21 -8.37
N PHE A 268 -8.69 21.63 -9.34
CA PHE A 268 -8.47 22.17 -10.69
C PHE A 268 -7.74 23.53 -10.74
N HIS A 269 -6.86 23.82 -9.76
CA HIS A 269 -6.03 25.01 -9.76
C HIS A 269 -4.70 24.75 -10.51
N PRO A 270 -4.54 25.23 -11.75
CA PRO A 270 -3.42 24.84 -12.61
C PRO A 270 -2.07 25.39 -12.13
N HIS A 271 -2.07 26.58 -11.55
CA HIS A 271 -0.85 27.21 -11.05
C HIS A 271 -0.24 26.39 -9.90
N GLU A 272 -1.06 26.01 -8.94
CA GLU A 272 -0.65 25.28 -7.75
C GLU A 272 -0.27 23.84 -8.06
N PHE A 273 -1.01 23.21 -8.98
CA PHE A 273 -0.65 21.91 -9.51
C PHE A 273 0.73 21.93 -10.18
N ALA A 274 0.98 22.91 -11.07
CA ALA A 274 2.25 23.05 -11.77
C ALA A 274 3.41 23.34 -10.81
N GLU A 275 3.19 24.20 -9.81
CA GLU A 275 4.20 24.52 -8.81
C GLU A 275 4.52 23.33 -7.91
N SER A 276 3.51 22.60 -7.43
CA SER A 276 3.70 21.37 -6.66
C SER A 276 4.46 20.31 -7.46
N MET A 277 4.08 20.10 -8.74
CA MET A 277 4.80 19.14 -9.61
C MET A 277 6.25 19.56 -9.89
N ARG A 278 6.53 20.86 -9.98
CA ARG A 278 7.89 21.36 -10.17
C ARG A 278 8.77 21.12 -8.94
N ARG A 279 8.19 21.18 -7.74
CA ARG A 279 8.88 21.01 -6.47
C ARG A 279 8.87 19.57 -5.96
N ALA A 280 8.08 18.70 -6.59
CA ALA A 280 7.96 17.32 -6.18
C ALA A 280 9.31 16.57 -6.24
N GLY A 281 9.63 15.88 -5.17
CA GLY A 281 10.84 15.08 -5.03
C GLY A 281 10.72 13.70 -5.71
N PHE A 282 10.43 13.66 -7.01
CA PHE A 282 10.24 12.41 -7.75
C PHE A 282 11.48 11.50 -7.75
N TRP A 283 12.69 12.06 -7.68
CA TRP A 283 13.95 11.35 -7.92
C TRP A 283 15.00 11.67 -6.86
N GLY A 284 14.76 11.26 -5.64
CA GLY A 284 15.76 11.32 -4.59
C GLY A 284 16.57 10.02 -4.50
N ALA A 285 17.39 9.67 -5.51
CA ALA A 285 18.17 8.43 -5.47
C ALA A 285 19.64 8.68 -5.11
N THR A 286 20.13 7.97 -4.10
CA THR A 286 21.53 8.02 -3.67
C THR A 286 22.21 6.67 -3.91
N TRP A 287 22.95 6.54 -5.02
CA TRP A 287 23.61 5.28 -5.39
C TRP A 287 24.69 4.84 -4.39
N ARG A 288 25.21 5.75 -3.56
CA ARG A 288 26.16 5.43 -2.48
C ARG A 288 25.59 4.47 -1.43
N ALA A 289 24.28 4.41 -1.28
CA ALA A 289 23.62 3.49 -0.35
C ALA A 289 23.98 2.03 -0.64
N PHE A 290 24.15 1.66 -1.91
CA PHE A 290 24.50 0.28 -2.31
C PHE A 290 25.91 -0.16 -1.91
N THR A 291 26.80 0.77 -1.56
CA THR A 291 28.15 0.45 -1.10
C THR A 291 28.24 0.25 0.41
N VAL A 292 27.18 0.56 1.15
CA VAL A 292 27.14 0.51 2.60
C VAL A 292 26.44 -0.77 3.08
N LEU A 293 27.21 -1.71 3.65
CA LEU A 293 26.68 -2.97 4.17
C LEU A 293 25.56 -2.77 5.22
N GLY A 294 25.63 -1.67 5.99
CA GLY A 294 24.61 -1.32 6.98
C GLY A 294 23.19 -1.17 6.41
N VAL A 295 23.07 -0.68 5.16
CA VAL A 295 21.77 -0.50 4.49
C VAL A 295 21.10 -1.85 4.22
N TYR A 296 21.86 -2.84 3.75
CA TYR A 296 21.33 -4.21 3.53
C TYR A 296 20.88 -4.84 4.86
N LYS A 297 21.64 -4.63 5.93
CA LYS A 297 21.27 -5.11 7.27
C LYS A 297 19.97 -4.42 7.74
N GLN A 298 19.83 -3.12 7.52
CA GLN A 298 18.60 -2.40 7.87
C GLN A 298 17.39 -2.94 7.11
N VAL A 299 17.49 -3.17 5.79
CA VAL A 299 16.40 -3.76 5.00
C VAL A 299 16.02 -5.14 5.52
N ALA A 300 16.99 -6.01 5.80
CA ALA A 300 16.73 -7.33 6.36
C ALA A 300 16.02 -7.27 7.73
N VAL A 301 16.45 -6.35 8.60
CA VAL A 301 15.81 -6.11 9.91
C VAL A 301 14.40 -5.54 9.72
N GLN A 302 14.19 -4.64 8.78
CA GLN A 302 12.87 -4.08 8.49
C GLN A 302 11.90 -5.15 7.95
N ILE A 303 12.35 -6.04 7.06
CA ILE A 303 11.53 -7.18 6.61
C ILE A 303 11.13 -8.06 7.80
N GLY A 304 12.07 -8.39 8.69
CA GLY A 304 11.79 -9.18 9.88
C GLY A 304 10.85 -8.50 10.87
N ARG A 305 10.97 -7.17 11.04
CA ARG A 305 10.04 -6.37 11.86
C ARG A 305 8.68 -6.22 11.20
N ALA A 306 8.67 -6.07 9.87
CA ALA A 306 7.43 -5.93 9.11
C ALA A 306 6.54 -7.16 9.29
N CYS A 307 7.12 -8.35 9.17
CA CYS A 307 6.42 -9.60 9.39
C CYS A 307 7.43 -10.65 9.89
N PRO A 308 7.41 -11.03 11.18
CA PRO A 308 8.33 -12.05 11.72
C PRO A 308 8.29 -13.38 10.96
N ALA A 309 7.10 -13.74 10.42
CA ALA A 309 6.96 -14.93 9.60
C ALA A 309 7.78 -14.88 8.31
N LEU A 310 7.98 -13.70 7.70
CA LEU A 310 8.83 -13.55 6.51
C LEU A 310 10.30 -13.81 6.81
N ALA A 311 10.79 -13.48 8.02
CA ALA A 311 12.17 -13.72 8.39
C ALA A 311 12.54 -15.21 8.28
N VAL A 312 11.56 -16.11 8.50
CA VAL A 312 11.73 -17.57 8.40
C VAL A 312 11.32 -18.09 7.02
N ALA A 313 10.15 -17.69 6.53
CA ALA A 313 9.59 -18.24 5.30
C ALA A 313 10.32 -17.77 4.04
N LEU A 314 10.80 -16.52 4.00
CA LEU A 314 11.44 -15.94 2.81
C LEU A 314 12.74 -16.65 2.43
N PRO A 315 13.71 -16.91 3.36
CA PRO A 315 14.92 -17.66 2.99
C PRO A 315 14.61 -19.06 2.45
N VAL A 316 13.67 -19.78 3.08
CA VAL A 316 13.28 -21.12 2.64
C VAL A 316 12.67 -21.10 1.26
N THR A 317 11.75 -20.14 0.99
CA THR A 317 11.09 -20.04 -0.32
C THR A 317 12.05 -19.55 -1.40
N LEU A 318 13.01 -18.67 -1.09
CA LEU A 318 14.07 -18.26 -2.04
C LEU A 318 14.97 -19.43 -2.42
N VAL A 319 15.40 -20.25 -1.45
CA VAL A 319 16.18 -21.46 -1.74
C VAL A 319 15.37 -22.44 -2.59
N THR A 320 14.11 -22.68 -2.22
CA THR A 320 13.20 -23.54 -3.01
C THR A 320 13.03 -23.02 -4.44
N TYR A 321 12.79 -21.73 -4.61
CA TYR A 321 12.66 -21.07 -5.91
C TYR A 321 13.96 -21.21 -6.74
N ALA A 322 15.11 -21.06 -6.09
CA ALA A 322 16.42 -21.19 -6.75
C ALA A 322 16.76 -22.62 -7.15
N THR A 323 16.34 -23.63 -6.37
CA THR A 323 16.70 -25.02 -6.60
C THR A 323 15.65 -25.82 -7.38
N TRP A 324 14.38 -25.44 -7.29
CA TRP A 324 13.27 -26.18 -7.88
C TRP A 324 12.63 -25.46 -9.08
N PRO A 325 12.90 -25.88 -10.35
CA PRO A 325 12.44 -25.19 -11.56
C PRO A 325 10.92 -25.05 -11.67
N ARG A 326 10.15 -25.96 -11.06
CA ARG A 326 8.68 -25.94 -11.09
C ARG A 326 8.09 -24.64 -10.51
N THR A 327 8.77 -24.02 -9.54
CA THR A 327 8.31 -22.79 -8.90
C THR A 327 8.61 -21.52 -9.70
N ARG A 328 9.39 -21.65 -10.81
CA ARG A 328 9.89 -20.51 -11.62
C ARG A 328 8.94 -20.14 -12.76
N TYR A 329 7.68 -19.90 -12.43
CA TYR A 329 6.72 -19.41 -13.40
C TYR A 329 6.36 -17.94 -13.13
N PHE A 330 5.69 -17.30 -14.09
CA PHE A 330 5.39 -15.86 -14.05
C PHE A 330 4.66 -15.44 -12.76
N GLY A 331 3.72 -16.27 -12.27
CA GLY A 331 2.96 -15.98 -11.05
C GLY A 331 3.81 -15.80 -9.79
N ASN A 332 4.96 -16.51 -9.70
CA ASN A 332 5.92 -16.37 -8.60
C ASN A 332 7.01 -15.35 -8.93
N SER A 333 7.49 -15.36 -10.18
CA SER A 333 8.63 -14.53 -10.60
C SER A 333 8.28 -13.04 -10.64
N ALA A 334 7.09 -12.66 -11.09
CA ALA A 334 6.70 -11.28 -11.22
C ALA A 334 6.56 -10.58 -9.84
N PRO A 335 5.89 -11.14 -8.81
CA PRO A 335 5.88 -10.56 -7.48
C PRO A 335 7.28 -10.44 -6.86
N LEU A 336 8.13 -11.48 -7.02
CA LEU A 336 9.50 -11.41 -6.53
C LEU A 336 10.29 -10.29 -7.19
N LEU A 337 10.19 -10.15 -8.52
CA LEU A 337 10.86 -9.08 -9.27
C LEU A 337 10.43 -7.70 -8.78
N VAL A 338 9.11 -7.49 -8.61
CA VAL A 338 8.58 -6.21 -8.11
C VAL A 338 9.08 -5.92 -6.70
N ALA A 339 9.04 -6.91 -5.81
CA ALA A 339 9.55 -6.76 -4.45
C ALA A 339 11.03 -6.37 -4.43
N VAL A 340 11.87 -7.06 -5.23
CA VAL A 340 13.30 -6.76 -5.35
C VAL A 340 13.51 -5.34 -5.87
N LEU A 341 12.79 -4.93 -6.92
CA LEU A 341 12.88 -3.57 -7.46
C LEU A 341 12.50 -2.52 -6.41
N PHE A 342 11.44 -2.75 -5.63
CA PHE A 342 11.03 -1.83 -4.58
C PHE A 342 12.06 -1.77 -3.44
N PHE A 343 12.65 -2.90 -3.04
CA PHE A 343 13.74 -2.87 -2.07
C PHE A 343 14.96 -2.10 -2.58
N LEU A 344 15.34 -2.28 -3.84
CA LEU A 344 16.44 -1.53 -4.45
C LEU A 344 16.14 -0.03 -4.49
N LEU A 345 14.92 0.34 -4.88
CA LEU A 345 14.49 1.75 -4.88
C LEU A 345 14.43 2.34 -3.47
N GLY A 346 13.89 1.60 -2.50
CA GLY A 346 13.86 2.01 -1.10
C GLY A 346 15.24 2.18 -0.50
N MET A 347 16.19 1.32 -0.86
CA MET A 347 17.60 1.46 -0.44
C MET A 347 18.27 2.68 -1.08
N ALA A 348 17.93 3.00 -2.32
CA ALA A 348 18.47 4.16 -3.03
C ALA A 348 17.86 5.49 -2.56
N HIS A 349 16.67 5.45 -1.94
CA HIS A 349 15.98 6.65 -1.49
C HIS A 349 16.67 7.26 -0.24
N PRO A 350 16.87 8.59 -0.17
CA PRO A 350 17.61 9.24 0.90
C PRO A 350 16.89 9.23 2.26
N HIS A 351 15.56 9.03 2.28
CA HIS A 351 14.76 9.04 3.50
C HIS A 351 14.83 7.71 4.26
N VAL A 352 14.74 7.77 5.58
CA VAL A 352 14.83 6.61 6.48
C VAL A 352 13.73 5.58 6.19
N ALA A 353 12.53 6.05 5.83
CA ALA A 353 11.39 5.21 5.47
C ALA A 353 11.49 4.57 4.06
N GLY A 354 12.54 4.90 3.29
CA GLY A 354 12.73 4.36 1.95
C GLY A 354 11.67 4.82 0.95
N GLY A 355 11.06 5.99 1.18
CA GLY A 355 10.10 6.60 0.26
C GLY A 355 8.86 5.75 -0.02
N GLY A 356 8.38 4.97 0.96
CA GLY A 356 7.22 4.09 0.84
C GLY A 356 7.48 2.79 0.09
N PHE A 357 8.62 2.65 -0.58
CA PHE A 357 8.94 1.45 -1.36
C PHE A 357 9.08 0.19 -0.50
N LEU A 358 9.63 0.33 0.72
CA LEU A 358 9.87 -0.81 1.61
C LEU A 358 8.56 -1.45 2.05
N LEU A 359 7.56 -0.67 2.46
CA LEU A 359 6.25 -1.18 2.83
C LEU A 359 5.52 -1.72 1.60
N ALA A 360 5.59 -1.03 0.46
CA ALA A 360 4.97 -1.46 -0.78
C ALA A 360 5.52 -2.80 -1.31
N ALA A 361 6.77 -3.16 -0.99
CA ALA A 361 7.36 -4.45 -1.35
C ALA A 361 6.72 -5.64 -0.61
N ILE A 362 6.28 -5.44 0.64
CA ILE A 362 5.82 -6.53 1.53
C ILE A 362 4.65 -7.34 0.96
N PRO A 363 3.56 -6.75 0.43
CA PRO A 363 2.47 -7.51 -0.16
C PRO A 363 2.90 -8.41 -1.33
N PHE A 364 3.88 -7.98 -2.11
CA PHE A 364 4.44 -8.79 -3.22
C PHE A 364 5.25 -9.97 -2.69
N LEU A 365 6.00 -9.79 -1.59
CA LEU A 365 6.67 -10.91 -0.92
C LEU A 365 5.67 -11.93 -0.39
N PHE A 366 4.53 -11.49 0.16
CA PHE A 366 3.49 -12.42 0.61
C PHE A 366 2.96 -13.28 -0.53
N ILE A 367 2.74 -12.69 -1.73
CA ILE A 367 2.32 -13.47 -2.91
C ILE A 367 3.41 -14.46 -3.32
N PHE A 368 4.67 -14.02 -3.39
CA PHE A 368 5.79 -14.88 -3.75
C PHE A 368 5.92 -16.07 -2.78
N VAL A 369 5.99 -15.78 -1.49
CA VAL A 369 6.14 -16.81 -0.44
C VAL A 369 4.95 -17.77 -0.45
N SER A 370 3.72 -17.24 -0.54
CA SER A 370 2.52 -18.07 -0.57
C SER A 370 2.41 -18.93 -1.81
N GLY A 371 2.89 -18.44 -2.96
CA GLY A 371 2.93 -19.20 -4.20
C GLY A 371 3.89 -20.39 -4.11
N VAL A 372 5.12 -20.15 -3.66
CA VAL A 372 6.11 -21.23 -3.47
C VAL A 372 5.65 -22.25 -2.41
N LEU A 373 5.04 -21.79 -1.31
CA LEU A 373 4.49 -22.69 -0.30
C LEU A 373 3.29 -23.48 -0.84
N ALA A 374 2.43 -22.88 -1.67
CA ALA A 374 1.34 -23.61 -2.31
C ALA A 374 1.86 -24.71 -3.24
N ASP A 375 2.90 -24.43 -4.04
CA ASP A 375 3.56 -25.44 -4.87
C ASP A 375 4.17 -26.58 -4.03
N LEU A 376 4.79 -26.26 -2.89
CA LEU A 376 5.34 -27.26 -1.96
C LEU A 376 4.24 -28.15 -1.34
N LEU A 377 3.06 -27.58 -1.08
CA LEU A 377 1.91 -28.31 -0.53
C LEU A 377 1.29 -29.31 -1.53
N GLU A 378 1.64 -29.21 -2.81
CA GLU A 378 1.26 -30.21 -3.83
C GLU A 378 2.23 -31.40 -3.90
N THR A 379 3.32 -31.38 -3.13
CA THR A 379 4.32 -32.45 -3.08
C THR A 379 3.99 -33.54 -2.05
N GLN A 380 4.75 -34.64 -2.09
CA GLN A 380 4.68 -35.68 -1.06
C GLN A 380 5.00 -35.20 0.36
N TYR A 381 5.70 -34.08 0.49
CA TYR A 381 6.06 -33.45 1.78
C TYR A 381 4.96 -32.57 2.37
N ARG A 382 3.75 -32.62 1.79
CA ARG A 382 2.59 -31.81 2.22
C ARG A 382 2.40 -31.75 3.74
N PRO A 383 2.40 -32.86 4.51
CA PRO A 383 2.17 -32.78 5.97
C PRO A 383 3.28 -31.99 6.69
N LEU A 384 4.53 -32.15 6.27
CA LEU A 384 5.65 -31.40 6.83
C LEU A 384 5.51 -29.90 6.52
N VAL A 385 5.25 -29.56 5.26
CA VAL A 385 5.07 -28.16 4.83
C VAL A 385 3.89 -27.50 5.54
N MET A 386 2.77 -28.23 5.72
CA MET A 386 1.62 -27.75 6.49
C MET A 386 1.99 -27.48 7.95
N ALA A 387 2.70 -28.40 8.60
CA ALA A 387 3.13 -28.25 9.98
C ALA A 387 4.08 -27.05 10.13
N CYS A 388 5.10 -26.95 9.29
CA CYS A 388 6.05 -25.82 9.31
C CYS A 388 5.35 -24.47 9.04
N THR A 389 4.50 -24.40 8.03
CA THR A 389 3.75 -23.18 7.71
C THR A 389 2.81 -22.80 8.86
N GLY A 390 2.13 -23.79 9.46
CA GLY A 390 1.28 -23.59 10.62
C GLY A 390 2.04 -23.05 11.82
N VAL A 391 3.20 -23.60 12.14
CA VAL A 391 4.07 -23.13 13.23
C VAL A 391 4.52 -21.67 12.98
N VAL A 392 4.96 -21.35 11.76
CA VAL A 392 5.39 -19.99 11.39
C VAL A 392 4.23 -18.99 11.51
N LEU A 393 3.03 -19.36 11.06
CA LEU A 393 1.84 -18.51 11.19
C LEU A 393 1.41 -18.31 12.64
N VAL A 394 1.41 -19.39 13.45
CA VAL A 394 1.08 -19.30 14.88
C VAL A 394 2.09 -18.42 15.61
N PHE A 395 3.38 -18.61 15.34
CA PHE A 395 4.43 -17.77 15.92
C PHE A 395 4.26 -16.30 15.53
N SER A 396 4.01 -16.00 14.25
CA SER A 396 3.78 -14.63 13.77
C SER A 396 2.55 -14.01 14.44
N THR A 397 1.45 -14.76 14.52
CA THR A 397 0.22 -14.31 15.18
C THR A 397 0.47 -14.02 16.66
N ALA A 398 1.11 -14.94 17.37
CA ALA A 398 1.42 -14.78 18.79
C ALA A 398 2.33 -13.57 19.03
N SER A 399 3.39 -13.39 18.23
CA SER A 399 4.31 -12.26 18.37
C SER A 399 3.62 -10.93 18.10
N THR A 400 2.73 -10.85 17.10
CA THR A 400 1.96 -9.65 16.79
C THR A 400 0.98 -9.29 17.91
N LEU A 401 0.23 -10.28 18.41
CA LEU A 401 -0.72 -10.07 19.51
C LEU A 401 -0.02 -9.68 20.81
N LEU A 402 1.14 -10.27 21.11
CA LEU A 402 1.96 -9.89 22.27
C LEU A 402 2.48 -8.45 22.12
N ALA A 403 2.96 -8.06 20.94
CA ALA A 403 3.38 -6.68 20.67
C ALA A 403 2.25 -5.68 20.87
N LEU A 404 1.04 -5.99 20.39
CA LEU A 404 -0.15 -5.16 20.59
C LEU A 404 -0.57 -5.08 22.06
N ALA A 405 -0.42 -6.17 22.82
CA ALA A 405 -0.76 -6.19 24.26
C ALA A 405 0.23 -5.37 25.10
N GLN A 406 1.46 -5.17 24.64
CA GLN A 406 2.48 -4.36 25.31
C GLN A 406 2.36 -2.86 25.04
N VAL A 407 1.47 -2.42 24.14
CA VAL A 407 1.21 -0.99 23.95
C VAL A 407 0.65 -0.45 25.28
N PRO A 408 1.28 0.60 25.86
CA PRO A 408 0.87 1.10 27.19
C PRO A 408 -0.62 1.49 27.17
N GLN A 409 -1.37 0.88 28.05
CA GLN A 409 -2.72 1.30 28.36
C GLN A 409 -2.60 2.43 29.38
N GLY A 410 -2.44 3.66 28.87
CA GLY A 410 -2.34 4.87 29.71
C GLY A 410 -3.61 5.18 30.49
#